data_ad8340ba30970641ccc7975a6e5c9cdd
#
_entry.id   ad8340ba30970641ccc7975a6e5c9cdd
#
_cell.length_a   1.000
_cell.length_b   1.000
_cell.length_c   1.000
_cell.angle_alpha   90.00
_cell.angle_beta   90.00
_cell.angle_gamma   90.00
#
_symmetry.space_group_name_H-M   'P 1'
#
loop_
_entity.id
_entity.type
_entity.pdbx_description
1 polymer ?
#
loop_
_entity_poly.entity_id
_entity_poly.type
_entity_poly.pdbx_seq_one_letter_code
_entity_poly.pdbx_strand_id
1 'polypeptide(L)'
;MPQRQQGQSLLVLVVLLGALLSALWWTTEAGSAVNEKQRLANAADAAALSAAVWQARALNFDAYTNRAIVANEAALAQSVSLRSWSSHMTRLLPGAALVTAWVPYLNSAMMTLQRLWHHIDAALQPSLMTLEATTSLVSHDIAAAQRVMHLGTAAVVPAIVRESLAETDPRYRLSTGGEAATAVWATEWLRFASFYGGSFRWRQRDVVHRSLDGFSSDRRYTLSPLLGTSLVRFEKRGGTELVDFDNWRGLDTLSLHARRGILFGSLRERTPVAWGGAESGQASLSRGEHGDSYRRNPRASRLADRAVRRSAGYLGLPSLYDLSAAQRERFAPPRILVRVTLDDSARRGAKALLGFASVPTLAGSEQRLEGSAPRWFAESAATTPFERPHPRSDGAQELPSLFSPFWRARLVNLTSDERIRLATIDGAPLWLAVAP
;
A
#
# COMPACT_ATOMS: atom_id res chain seq x y z
N MET A 1 67.85 -38.12 59.91
CA MET A 1 67.09 -38.81 58.80
C MET A 1 65.84 -38.01 58.50
N PRO A 2 65.81 -37.34 57.41
CA PRO A 2 64.56 -36.89 56.81
C PRO A 2 64.51 -37.19 55.28
N GLN A 3 64.05 -38.34 54.89
CA GLN A 3 64.00 -38.74 53.51
C GLN A 3 62.66 -39.46 53.14
N ARG A 4 61.56 -38.99 53.59
CA ARG A 4 60.26 -39.61 53.13
C ARG A 4 59.16 -38.65 52.76
N GLN A 5 59.43 -37.39 52.38
CA GLN A 5 58.36 -36.46 51.95
C GLN A 5 58.40 -36.08 50.49
N GLN A 6 59.33 -36.54 49.67
CA GLN A 6 59.49 -36.15 48.28
C GLN A 6 58.42 -36.77 47.31
N GLY A 7 57.74 -37.83 47.70
CA GLY A 7 56.70 -38.48 46.88
C GLY A 7 55.32 -37.86 47.03
N GLN A 8 55.00 -37.21 48.14
CA GLN A 8 53.66 -36.66 48.39
C GLN A 8 53.39 -35.35 47.58
N SER A 9 54.42 -34.52 47.38
CA SER A 9 54.33 -33.30 46.63
C SER A 9 54.02 -33.55 45.12
N LEU A 10 54.55 -34.60 44.57
CA LEU A 10 54.26 -35.00 43.16
C LEU A 10 52.82 -35.46 43.00
N LEU A 11 52.26 -36.17 43.95
CA LEU A 11 50.87 -36.64 43.90
C LEU A 11 49.89 -35.46 44.01
N VAL A 12 50.13 -34.47 44.86
CA VAL A 12 49.40 -33.25 45.02
C VAL A 12 49.46 -32.42 43.71
N LEU A 13 50.66 -32.32 43.08
CA LEU A 13 50.86 -31.60 41.86
C LEU A 13 50.05 -32.25 40.70
N VAL A 14 50.01 -33.57 40.55
CA VAL A 14 49.24 -34.29 39.51
C VAL A 14 47.79 -34.12 39.76
N VAL A 15 47.28 -34.14 41.00
CA VAL A 15 45.87 -33.89 41.31
C VAL A 15 45.46 -32.44 40.96
N LEU A 16 46.32 -31.49 41.35
CA LEU A 16 46.07 -30.05 41.01
C LEU A 16 46.10 -29.82 39.50
N LEU A 17 47.06 -30.44 38.79
CA LEU A 17 47.11 -30.31 37.32
C LEU A 17 45.88 -30.96 36.67
N GLY A 18 45.40 -32.09 37.12
CA GLY A 18 44.17 -32.74 36.66
C GLY A 18 42.94 -31.89 36.92
N ALA A 19 42.87 -31.29 38.12
CA ALA A 19 41.78 -30.37 38.45
C ALA A 19 41.77 -29.08 37.55
N LEU A 20 42.94 -28.50 37.31
CA LEU A 20 43.12 -27.36 36.42
C LEU A 20 42.76 -27.69 34.99
N LEU A 21 43.21 -28.82 34.46
CA LEU A 21 42.84 -29.28 33.10
C LEU A 21 41.34 -29.55 32.97
N SER A 22 40.74 -30.14 34.00
CA SER A 22 39.30 -30.40 34.03
C SER A 22 38.49 -29.08 34.08
N ALA A 23 38.92 -28.11 34.87
CA ALA A 23 38.32 -26.78 34.93
C ALA A 23 38.45 -26.04 33.59
N LEU A 24 39.61 -26.10 32.96
CA LEU A 24 39.85 -25.50 31.65
C LEU A 24 38.98 -26.15 30.56
N TRP A 25 38.88 -27.47 30.57
CA TRP A 25 37.96 -28.19 29.67
C TRP A 25 36.51 -27.77 29.87
N TRP A 26 36.07 -27.70 31.13
CA TRP A 26 34.68 -27.32 31.45
C TRP A 26 34.35 -25.88 31.02
N THR A 27 35.29 -24.94 31.23
CA THR A 27 35.09 -23.54 30.78
C THR A 27 35.05 -23.41 29.28
N THR A 28 35.85 -24.15 28.52
CA THR A 28 35.81 -24.14 27.05
C THR A 28 34.54 -24.79 26.51
N GLU A 29 34.05 -25.87 27.12
CA GLU A 29 32.78 -26.50 26.71
C GLU A 29 31.58 -25.59 27.02
N ALA A 30 31.53 -24.97 28.19
CA ALA A 30 30.51 -24.01 28.56
C ALA A 30 30.53 -22.78 27.65
N GLY A 31 31.69 -22.24 27.32
CA GLY A 31 31.86 -21.12 26.40
C GLY A 31 31.38 -21.46 24.98
N SER A 32 31.70 -22.67 24.51
CA SER A 32 31.23 -23.14 23.20
C SER A 32 29.71 -23.28 23.13
N ALA A 33 29.08 -23.75 24.20
CA ALA A 33 27.63 -23.89 24.32
C ALA A 33 26.93 -22.55 24.32
N VAL A 34 27.43 -21.57 25.07
CA VAL A 34 26.90 -20.21 25.09
C VAL A 34 27.00 -19.56 23.70
N ASN A 35 28.15 -19.70 23.04
CA ASN A 35 28.35 -19.16 21.70
C ASN A 35 27.40 -19.77 20.68
N GLU A 36 27.17 -21.08 20.71
CA GLU A 36 26.22 -21.77 19.82
C GLU A 36 24.78 -21.29 20.07
N LYS A 37 24.36 -21.15 21.32
CA LYS A 37 23.05 -20.61 21.69
C LYS A 37 22.88 -19.19 21.18
N GLN A 38 23.90 -18.35 21.31
CA GLN A 38 23.87 -16.97 20.83
C GLN A 38 23.79 -16.89 19.29
N ARG A 39 24.52 -17.75 18.57
CA ARG A 39 24.43 -17.86 17.12
C ARG A 39 23.03 -18.29 16.67
N LEU A 40 22.45 -19.25 17.38
CA LEU A 40 21.08 -19.70 17.09
C LEU A 40 20.05 -18.58 17.31
N ALA A 41 20.20 -17.79 18.39
CA ALA A 41 19.35 -16.63 18.65
C ALA A 41 19.51 -15.56 17.56
N ASN A 42 20.74 -15.22 17.19
CA ASN A 42 21.00 -14.27 16.12
C ASN A 42 20.44 -14.74 14.77
N ALA A 43 20.48 -16.04 14.47
CA ALA A 43 19.89 -16.61 13.27
C ALA A 43 18.35 -16.49 13.28
N ALA A 44 17.71 -16.73 14.43
CA ALA A 44 16.26 -16.54 14.59
C ALA A 44 15.87 -15.07 14.38
N ASP A 45 16.63 -14.13 14.96
CA ASP A 45 16.41 -12.69 14.79
C ASP A 45 16.59 -12.25 13.32
N ALA A 46 17.67 -12.72 12.67
CA ALA A 46 17.92 -12.42 11.26
C ALA A 46 16.81 -12.94 10.36
N ALA A 47 16.33 -14.16 10.58
CA ALA A 47 15.24 -14.75 9.80
C ALA A 47 13.92 -14.01 10.01
N ALA A 48 13.57 -13.67 11.25
CA ALA A 48 12.36 -12.91 11.57
C ALA A 48 12.42 -11.50 10.96
N LEU A 49 13.55 -10.82 11.07
CA LEU A 49 13.73 -9.48 10.52
C LEU A 49 13.71 -9.47 8.98
N SER A 50 14.38 -10.43 8.34
CA SER A 50 14.38 -10.56 6.87
C SER A 50 12.96 -10.73 6.33
N ALA A 51 12.16 -11.58 6.96
CA ALA A 51 10.77 -11.78 6.65
C ALA A 51 9.93 -10.51 6.86
N ALA A 52 10.14 -9.78 7.96
CA ALA A 52 9.45 -8.51 8.23
C ALA A 52 9.86 -7.40 7.25
N VAL A 53 11.11 -7.37 6.79
CA VAL A 53 11.56 -6.45 5.73
C VAL A 53 10.82 -6.72 4.43
N TRP A 54 10.62 -7.97 4.06
CA TRP A 54 9.83 -8.32 2.87
C TRP A 54 8.36 -7.92 3.03
N GLN A 55 7.76 -8.19 4.19
CA GLN A 55 6.40 -7.75 4.50
C GLN A 55 6.27 -6.21 4.40
N ALA A 56 7.22 -5.45 4.95
CA ALA A 56 7.24 -3.99 4.86
C ALA A 56 7.37 -3.50 3.41
N ARG A 57 8.20 -4.17 2.60
CA ARG A 57 8.33 -3.86 1.16
C ARG A 57 7.02 -4.08 0.41
N ALA A 58 6.30 -5.17 0.70
CA ALA A 58 5.01 -5.44 0.07
C ALA A 58 3.98 -4.36 0.43
N LEU A 59 3.87 -3.97 1.70
CA LEU A 59 2.95 -2.91 2.13
C LEU A 59 3.31 -1.53 1.55
N ASN A 60 4.59 -1.22 1.48
CA ASN A 60 5.06 0.02 0.85
C ASN A 60 4.84 0.00 -0.67
N PHE A 61 4.99 -1.15 -1.33
CA PHE A 61 4.66 -1.32 -2.74
C PHE A 61 3.17 -1.02 -2.99
N ASP A 62 2.26 -1.58 -2.17
CA ASP A 62 0.83 -1.27 -2.26
C ASP A 62 0.57 0.23 -2.05
N ALA A 63 1.28 0.87 -1.11
CA ALA A 63 1.10 2.30 -0.85
C ALA A 63 1.56 3.19 -2.02
N TYR A 64 2.68 2.90 -2.66
CA TYR A 64 3.15 3.64 -3.83
C TYR A 64 2.25 3.41 -5.04
N THR A 65 1.85 2.17 -5.28
CA THR A 65 1.01 1.81 -6.42
C THR A 65 -0.42 2.34 -6.27
N ASN A 66 -0.99 2.38 -5.06
CA ASN A 66 -2.25 3.06 -4.78
C ASN A 66 -2.20 4.55 -5.13
N ARG A 67 -1.12 5.23 -4.76
CA ARG A 67 -0.91 6.64 -5.14
C ARG A 67 -0.79 6.80 -6.65
N ALA A 68 -0.09 5.90 -7.33
CA ALA A 68 0.05 5.93 -8.77
C ALA A 68 -1.31 5.75 -9.47
N ILE A 69 -2.15 4.80 -9.01
CA ILE A 69 -3.51 4.61 -9.53
C ILE A 69 -4.33 5.89 -9.33
N VAL A 70 -4.32 6.50 -8.14
CA VAL A 70 -5.07 7.74 -7.88
C VAL A 70 -4.56 8.89 -8.74
N ALA A 71 -3.25 9.02 -8.95
CA ALA A 71 -2.67 10.05 -9.83
C ALA A 71 -3.06 9.84 -11.29
N ASN A 72 -3.09 8.59 -11.77
CA ASN A 72 -3.55 8.24 -13.10
C ASN A 72 -5.04 8.58 -13.28
N GLU A 73 -5.87 8.29 -12.29
CA GLU A 73 -7.30 8.67 -12.31
C GLU A 73 -7.49 10.19 -12.36
N ALA A 74 -6.67 10.95 -11.63
CA ALA A 74 -6.68 12.41 -11.72
C ALA A 74 -6.25 12.90 -13.11
N ALA A 75 -5.24 12.29 -13.73
CA ALA A 75 -4.82 12.60 -15.10
C ALA A 75 -5.91 12.27 -16.14
N LEU A 76 -6.65 11.16 -15.95
CA LEU A 76 -7.83 10.82 -16.74
C LEU A 76 -8.91 11.89 -16.61
N ALA A 77 -9.22 12.33 -15.40
CA ALA A 77 -10.17 13.41 -15.17
C ALA A 77 -9.75 14.72 -15.85
N GLN A 78 -8.45 15.06 -15.79
CA GLN A 78 -7.89 16.24 -16.50
C GLN A 78 -8.04 16.11 -18.02
N SER A 79 -7.75 14.94 -18.58
CA SER A 79 -7.92 14.66 -20.00
C SER A 79 -9.38 14.89 -20.45
N VAL A 80 -10.33 14.27 -19.75
CA VAL A 80 -11.76 14.44 -20.02
C VAL A 80 -12.18 15.90 -19.83
N SER A 81 -11.64 16.59 -18.83
CA SER A 81 -11.87 18.02 -18.60
C SER A 81 -11.42 18.87 -19.77
N LEU A 82 -10.21 18.63 -20.27
CA LEU A 82 -9.67 19.36 -21.44
C LEU A 82 -10.48 19.10 -22.70
N ARG A 83 -10.91 17.86 -22.93
CA ARG A 83 -11.76 17.51 -24.07
C ARG A 83 -13.13 18.20 -23.99
N SER A 84 -13.76 18.21 -22.82
CA SER A 84 -15.03 18.89 -22.58
C SER A 84 -14.89 20.40 -22.78
N TRP A 85 -13.85 21.00 -22.19
CA TRP A 85 -13.55 22.42 -22.31
C TRP A 85 -13.21 22.80 -23.76
N SER A 86 -12.42 22.01 -24.47
CA SER A 86 -12.11 22.24 -25.89
C SER A 86 -13.37 22.21 -26.75
N SER A 87 -14.26 21.24 -26.53
CA SER A 87 -15.58 21.18 -27.17
C SER A 87 -16.45 22.40 -26.87
N HIS A 88 -16.35 22.95 -25.67
CA HIS A 88 -17.03 24.19 -25.29
C HIS A 88 -16.45 25.39 -26.04
N MET A 89 -15.14 25.51 -26.19
CA MET A 89 -14.45 26.59 -26.90
C MET A 89 -14.79 26.59 -28.39
N THR A 90 -14.91 25.43 -29.05
CA THR A 90 -15.32 25.33 -30.45
C THR A 90 -16.70 25.92 -30.73
N ARG A 91 -17.57 26.04 -29.71
CA ARG A 91 -18.88 26.67 -29.82
C ARG A 91 -18.92 28.10 -29.31
N LEU A 92 -18.03 28.45 -28.39
CA LEU A 92 -17.90 29.81 -27.86
C LEU A 92 -17.34 30.79 -28.90
N LEU A 93 -16.29 30.40 -29.60
CA LEU A 93 -15.56 31.29 -30.51
C LEU A 93 -16.39 31.77 -31.70
N PRO A 94 -17.21 30.93 -32.37
CA PRO A 94 -18.13 31.40 -33.42
C PRO A 94 -19.14 32.43 -32.91
N GLY A 95 -19.68 32.23 -31.70
CA GLY A 95 -20.57 33.19 -31.06
C GLY A 95 -19.89 34.53 -30.77
N ALA A 96 -18.64 34.49 -30.31
CA ALA A 96 -17.82 35.69 -30.07
C ALA A 96 -17.51 36.42 -31.40
N ALA A 97 -17.16 35.69 -32.46
CA ALA A 97 -16.94 36.28 -33.80
C ALA A 97 -18.21 36.99 -34.34
N LEU A 98 -19.39 36.41 -34.13
CA LEU A 98 -20.65 37.02 -34.52
C LEU A 98 -20.96 38.31 -33.75
N VAL A 99 -20.72 38.32 -32.42
CA VAL A 99 -20.91 39.52 -31.58
C VAL A 99 -19.94 40.65 -31.97
N THR A 100 -18.74 40.32 -32.43
CA THR A 100 -17.71 41.29 -32.85
C THR A 100 -17.80 41.68 -34.32
N ALA A 101 -18.80 41.18 -35.09
CA ALA A 101 -18.95 41.36 -36.52
C ALA A 101 -18.98 42.83 -36.97
N TRP A 102 -19.42 43.75 -36.11
CA TRP A 102 -19.52 45.19 -36.38
C TRP A 102 -18.16 45.91 -36.21
N VAL A 103 -17.12 45.26 -35.65
CA VAL A 103 -15.78 45.80 -35.54
C VAL A 103 -14.82 44.98 -36.39
N PRO A 104 -14.42 45.46 -37.61
CA PRO A 104 -13.74 44.62 -38.60
C PRO A 104 -12.43 43.99 -38.09
N TYR A 105 -11.60 44.73 -37.42
CA TYR A 105 -10.31 44.21 -36.90
C TYR A 105 -10.51 43.16 -35.79
N LEU A 106 -11.47 43.37 -34.89
CA LEU A 106 -11.78 42.46 -33.81
C LEU A 106 -12.43 41.18 -34.38
N ASN A 107 -13.32 41.31 -35.35
CA ASN A 107 -13.92 40.17 -36.01
C ASN A 107 -12.90 39.31 -36.76
N SER A 108 -11.98 39.92 -37.52
CA SER A 108 -10.95 39.16 -38.22
C SER A 108 -10.03 38.40 -37.27
N ALA A 109 -9.70 38.99 -36.12
CA ALA A 109 -8.93 38.33 -35.06
C ALA A 109 -9.70 37.13 -34.44
N MET A 110 -11.03 37.33 -34.18
CA MET A 110 -11.88 36.25 -33.66
C MET A 110 -12.05 35.09 -34.63
N MET A 111 -12.22 35.40 -35.95
CA MET A 111 -12.28 34.36 -36.99
C MET A 111 -10.95 33.60 -37.14
N THR A 112 -9.83 34.28 -37.02
CA THR A 112 -8.51 33.63 -37.03
C THR A 112 -8.32 32.73 -35.84
N LEU A 113 -8.68 33.19 -34.62
CA LEU A 113 -8.68 32.40 -33.40
C LEU A 113 -9.60 31.17 -33.50
N GLN A 114 -10.78 31.33 -34.09
CA GLN A 114 -11.71 30.21 -34.32
C GLN A 114 -11.10 29.13 -35.23
N ARG A 115 -10.44 29.54 -36.33
CA ARG A 115 -9.79 28.58 -37.24
C ARG A 115 -8.64 27.86 -36.56
N LEU A 116 -7.79 28.62 -35.87
CA LEU A 116 -6.66 28.05 -35.10
C LEU A 116 -7.19 27.06 -34.05
N TRP A 117 -8.24 27.44 -33.31
CA TRP A 117 -8.83 26.58 -32.30
C TRP A 117 -9.39 25.28 -32.87
N HIS A 118 -10.01 25.37 -34.05
CA HIS A 118 -10.54 24.18 -34.72
C HIS A 118 -9.43 23.16 -35.05
N HIS A 119 -8.26 23.63 -35.51
CA HIS A 119 -7.11 22.77 -35.74
C HIS A 119 -6.52 22.20 -34.44
N ILE A 120 -6.46 23.02 -33.39
CA ILE A 120 -6.03 22.56 -32.06
C ILE A 120 -6.98 21.47 -31.53
N ASP A 121 -8.29 21.69 -31.56
CA ASP A 121 -9.27 20.72 -31.09
C ASP A 121 -9.20 19.40 -31.88
N ALA A 122 -9.04 19.50 -33.22
CA ALA A 122 -8.92 18.31 -34.08
C ALA A 122 -7.69 17.44 -33.73
N ALA A 123 -6.58 18.04 -33.32
CA ALA A 123 -5.38 17.33 -32.88
C ALA A 123 -5.49 16.86 -31.40
N LEU A 124 -6.06 17.70 -30.53
CA LEU A 124 -6.13 17.48 -29.10
C LEU A 124 -7.04 16.29 -28.74
N GLN A 125 -8.21 16.18 -29.38
CA GLN A 125 -9.20 15.14 -29.06
C GLN A 125 -8.63 13.72 -29.19
N PRO A 126 -8.03 13.29 -30.34
CA PRO A 126 -7.50 11.93 -30.46
C PRO A 126 -6.29 11.70 -29.56
N SER A 127 -5.44 12.72 -29.36
CA SER A 127 -4.27 12.58 -28.47
C SER A 127 -4.69 12.32 -27.02
N LEU A 128 -5.68 13.05 -26.53
CA LEU A 128 -6.20 12.84 -25.18
C LEU A 128 -6.96 11.50 -25.05
N MET A 129 -7.69 11.06 -26.10
CA MET A 129 -8.32 9.73 -26.10
C MET A 129 -7.29 8.60 -25.99
N THR A 130 -6.17 8.74 -26.70
CA THR A 130 -5.06 7.78 -26.59
C THR A 130 -4.42 7.79 -25.19
N LEU A 131 -4.23 8.97 -24.63
CA LEU A 131 -3.74 9.13 -23.25
C LEU A 131 -4.69 8.46 -22.25
N GLU A 132 -6.00 8.63 -22.40
CA GLU A 132 -7.01 7.99 -21.56
C GLU A 132 -6.91 6.47 -21.61
N ALA A 133 -6.78 5.89 -22.80
CA ALA A 133 -6.68 4.45 -22.99
C ALA A 133 -5.39 3.89 -22.39
N THR A 134 -4.24 4.51 -22.64
CA THR A 134 -2.95 4.04 -22.11
C THR A 134 -2.86 4.20 -20.61
N THR A 135 -3.32 5.32 -20.05
CA THR A 135 -3.31 5.55 -18.59
C THR A 135 -4.23 4.57 -17.87
N SER A 136 -5.41 4.30 -18.44
CA SER A 136 -6.33 3.30 -17.87
C SER A 136 -5.75 1.89 -17.88
N LEU A 137 -5.13 1.47 -18.98
CA LEU A 137 -4.45 0.19 -19.08
C LEU A 137 -3.34 0.05 -18.04
N VAL A 138 -2.47 1.05 -17.93
CA VAL A 138 -1.39 1.09 -16.93
C VAL A 138 -1.94 0.97 -15.51
N SER A 139 -3.06 1.63 -15.20
CA SER A 139 -3.69 1.53 -13.87
C SER A 139 -4.19 0.12 -13.56
N HIS A 140 -4.71 -0.60 -14.55
CA HIS A 140 -5.13 -2.00 -14.41
C HIS A 140 -3.93 -2.94 -14.26
N ASP A 141 -2.84 -2.72 -14.99
CA ASP A 141 -1.61 -3.48 -14.86
C ASP A 141 -0.98 -3.30 -13.48
N ILE A 142 -0.98 -2.07 -12.95
CA ILE A 142 -0.55 -1.80 -11.56
C ILE A 142 -1.42 -2.57 -10.56
N ALA A 143 -2.73 -2.57 -10.72
CA ALA A 143 -3.63 -3.32 -9.85
C ALA A 143 -3.41 -4.85 -9.94
N ALA A 144 -3.09 -5.36 -11.12
CA ALA A 144 -2.71 -6.77 -11.31
C ALA A 144 -1.37 -7.08 -10.60
N ALA A 145 -0.37 -6.20 -10.71
CA ALA A 145 0.91 -6.33 -10.01
C ALA A 145 0.74 -6.34 -8.49
N GLN A 146 -0.17 -5.52 -7.92
CA GLN A 146 -0.50 -5.56 -6.50
C GLN A 146 -1.03 -6.94 -6.08
N ARG A 147 -1.92 -7.56 -6.87
CA ARG A 147 -2.41 -8.91 -6.57
C ARG A 147 -1.29 -9.93 -6.54
N VAL A 148 -0.42 -9.90 -7.53
CA VAL A 148 0.73 -10.81 -7.62
C VAL A 148 1.65 -10.61 -6.41
N MET A 149 1.95 -9.37 -6.05
CA MET A 149 2.80 -9.04 -4.90
C MET A 149 2.17 -9.50 -3.59
N HIS A 150 0.90 -9.23 -3.37
CA HIS A 150 0.19 -9.59 -2.14
C HIS A 150 0.06 -11.11 -1.95
N LEU A 151 -0.39 -11.82 -2.98
CA LEU A 151 -0.50 -13.28 -2.95
C LEU A 151 0.87 -13.95 -2.90
N GLY A 152 1.83 -13.45 -3.67
CA GLY A 152 3.21 -13.94 -3.68
C GLY A 152 3.89 -13.80 -2.33
N THR A 153 3.65 -12.72 -1.61
CA THR A 153 4.21 -12.48 -0.27
C THR A 153 3.80 -13.58 0.72
N ALA A 154 2.56 -14.07 0.66
CA ALA A 154 2.11 -15.16 1.51
C ALA A 154 2.94 -16.46 1.34
N ALA A 155 3.44 -16.71 0.13
CA ALA A 155 4.29 -17.87 -0.18
C ALA A 155 5.78 -17.58 0.06
N VAL A 156 6.23 -16.39 -0.27
CA VAL A 156 7.66 -16.01 -0.26
C VAL A 156 8.19 -15.82 1.18
N VAL A 157 7.42 -15.26 2.10
CA VAL A 157 7.88 -15.00 3.47
C VAL A 157 8.27 -16.29 4.22
N PRO A 158 7.49 -17.38 4.21
CA PRO A 158 7.93 -18.66 4.76
C PRO A 158 9.21 -19.21 4.12
N ALA A 159 9.39 -19.00 2.82
CA ALA A 159 10.61 -19.39 2.12
C ALA A 159 11.82 -18.58 2.56
N ILE A 160 11.68 -17.23 2.69
CA ILE A 160 12.73 -16.34 3.20
C ILE A 160 13.21 -16.76 4.58
N VAL A 161 12.28 -17.12 5.48
CA VAL A 161 12.64 -17.57 6.82
C VAL A 161 13.53 -18.81 6.76
N ARG A 162 13.13 -19.82 5.95
CA ARG A 162 13.92 -21.07 5.80
C ARG A 162 15.27 -20.82 5.14
N GLU A 163 15.30 -20.02 4.09
CA GLU A 163 16.52 -19.66 3.36
C GLU A 163 17.50 -18.91 4.23
N SER A 164 17.05 -17.88 4.95
CA SER A 164 17.88 -17.12 5.89
C SER A 164 18.50 -18.00 6.99
N LEU A 165 17.77 -18.98 7.50
CA LEU A 165 18.29 -19.95 8.46
C LEU A 165 19.33 -20.86 7.81
N ALA A 166 19.06 -21.42 6.64
CA ALA A 166 19.95 -22.32 5.94
C ALA A 166 21.25 -21.64 5.49
N GLU A 167 21.19 -20.36 5.11
CA GLU A 167 22.37 -19.55 4.78
C GLU A 167 23.24 -19.25 6.00
N THR A 168 22.63 -19.10 7.19
CA THR A 168 23.37 -18.85 8.44
C THR A 168 24.08 -20.12 8.88
N ASP A 169 23.39 -21.23 8.96
CA ASP A 169 23.96 -22.57 9.26
C ASP A 169 22.99 -23.66 8.72
N PRO A 170 23.47 -24.60 7.89
CA PRO A 170 22.64 -25.69 7.36
C PRO A 170 22.01 -26.60 8.42
N ARG A 171 22.49 -26.57 9.65
CA ARG A 171 21.93 -27.33 10.79
C ARG A 171 20.71 -26.65 11.42
N TYR A 172 20.47 -25.36 11.11
CA TYR A 172 19.33 -24.63 11.65
C TYR A 172 18.07 -24.97 10.88
N ARG A 173 17.04 -25.34 11.60
CA ARG A 173 15.73 -25.71 11.04
C ARG A 173 14.62 -24.98 11.80
N LEU A 174 13.55 -24.63 11.09
CA LEU A 174 12.34 -24.27 11.79
C LEU A 174 11.82 -25.46 12.58
N SER A 175 11.38 -25.21 13.82
CA SER A 175 10.66 -26.19 14.60
C SER A 175 9.26 -26.42 14.00
N THR A 176 8.57 -27.49 14.44
CA THR A 176 7.17 -27.73 14.03
C THR A 176 6.27 -26.53 14.39
N GLY A 177 6.48 -25.94 15.60
CA GLY A 177 5.80 -24.73 16.03
C GLY A 177 6.14 -23.52 15.16
N GLY A 178 7.39 -23.37 14.74
CA GLY A 178 7.83 -22.33 13.81
C GLY A 178 7.18 -22.46 12.42
N GLU A 179 7.10 -23.66 11.88
CA GLU A 179 6.39 -23.93 10.59
C GLU A 179 4.90 -23.61 10.70
N ALA A 180 4.24 -24.03 11.77
CA ALA A 180 2.84 -23.71 12.01
C ALA A 180 2.61 -22.20 12.18
N ALA A 181 3.53 -21.49 12.87
CA ALA A 181 3.45 -20.05 13.02
C ALA A 181 3.56 -19.30 11.68
N THR A 182 4.43 -19.74 10.79
CA THR A 182 4.53 -19.14 9.44
C THR A 182 3.27 -19.40 8.60
N ALA A 183 2.60 -20.55 8.75
CA ALA A 183 1.33 -20.84 8.10
C ALA A 183 0.18 -19.96 8.63
N VAL A 184 0.12 -19.76 9.96
CA VAL A 184 -0.82 -18.85 10.59
C VAL A 184 -0.58 -17.42 10.09
N TRP A 185 0.67 -16.96 10.09
CA TRP A 185 1.04 -15.66 9.55
C TRP A 185 0.56 -15.46 8.12
N ALA A 186 0.75 -16.44 7.23
CA ALA A 186 0.29 -16.35 5.83
C ALA A 186 -1.23 -16.13 5.75
N THR A 187 -1.99 -16.80 6.61
CA THR A 187 -3.45 -16.62 6.69
C THR A 187 -3.83 -15.23 7.20
N GLU A 188 -3.14 -14.73 8.22
CA GLU A 188 -3.33 -13.38 8.76
C GLU A 188 -2.95 -12.31 7.74
N TRP A 189 -1.87 -12.51 6.99
CA TRP A 189 -1.44 -11.65 5.90
C TRP A 189 -2.52 -11.47 4.84
N LEU A 190 -3.12 -12.57 4.36
CA LEU A 190 -4.18 -12.53 3.35
C LEU A 190 -5.46 -11.83 3.84
N ARG A 191 -5.65 -11.74 5.16
CA ARG A 191 -6.79 -11.03 5.80
C ARG A 191 -6.46 -9.59 6.20
N PHE A 192 -5.19 -9.23 6.27
CA PHE A 192 -4.74 -7.91 6.71
C PHE A 192 -5.17 -6.80 5.76
N ALA A 193 -5.00 -7.01 4.46
CA ALA A 193 -5.47 -6.12 3.43
C ALA A 193 -6.59 -6.77 2.61
N SER A 194 -7.49 -5.95 2.13
CA SER A 194 -8.61 -6.36 1.28
C SER A 194 -8.46 -5.74 -0.10
N PHE A 195 -8.67 -6.53 -1.13
CA PHE A 195 -8.77 -6.03 -2.48
C PHE A 195 -10.17 -5.46 -2.71
N TYR A 196 -10.25 -4.18 -3.02
CA TYR A 196 -11.53 -3.53 -3.20
C TYR A 196 -12.29 -4.07 -4.40
N GLY A 197 -13.48 -4.62 -4.12
CA GLY A 197 -14.44 -5.08 -5.10
C GLY A 197 -15.86 -4.77 -4.63
N GLY A 198 -16.82 -4.74 -5.55
CA GLY A 198 -18.24 -4.57 -5.24
C GLY A 198 -18.54 -3.27 -4.49
N SER A 199 -19.29 -3.36 -3.39
CA SER A 199 -19.82 -2.20 -2.64
C SER A 199 -18.76 -1.32 -1.95
N PHE A 200 -17.52 -1.77 -1.80
CA PHE A 200 -16.47 -0.97 -1.15
C PHE A 200 -15.72 -0.02 -2.11
N ARG A 201 -15.94 -0.12 -3.41
CA ARG A 201 -15.35 0.77 -4.43
C ARG A 201 -15.71 2.25 -4.23
N TRP A 202 -16.80 2.57 -3.54
CA TRP A 202 -17.19 3.94 -3.26
C TRP A 202 -16.13 4.74 -2.48
N ARG A 203 -15.39 4.10 -1.57
CA ARG A 203 -14.29 4.75 -0.83
C ARG A 203 -13.14 5.13 -1.76
N GLN A 204 -12.79 4.25 -2.67
CA GLN A 204 -11.77 4.52 -3.68
C GLN A 204 -12.21 5.68 -4.58
N ARG A 205 -13.46 5.66 -5.03
CA ARG A 205 -14.05 6.78 -5.78
C ARG A 205 -13.96 8.09 -5.02
N ASP A 206 -14.26 8.10 -3.71
CA ASP A 206 -14.18 9.29 -2.86
C ASP A 206 -12.74 9.82 -2.75
N VAL A 207 -11.75 8.94 -2.61
CA VAL A 207 -10.32 9.32 -2.63
C VAL A 207 -9.95 9.96 -3.96
N VAL A 208 -10.34 9.36 -5.08
CA VAL A 208 -10.10 9.90 -6.42
C VAL A 208 -10.74 11.28 -6.58
N HIS A 209 -12.02 11.44 -6.21
CA HIS A 209 -12.70 12.72 -6.28
C HIS A 209 -12.02 13.82 -5.46
N ARG A 210 -11.56 13.51 -4.25
CA ARG A 210 -10.84 14.45 -3.39
C ARG A 210 -9.42 14.76 -3.89
N SER A 211 -8.90 13.97 -4.80
CA SER A 211 -7.58 14.16 -5.40
C SER A 211 -7.61 14.98 -6.69
N LEU A 212 -8.81 15.35 -7.18
CA LEU A 212 -8.96 16.18 -8.37
C LEU A 212 -8.50 17.61 -8.09
N ASP A 213 -7.87 18.19 -9.09
CA ASP A 213 -7.54 19.62 -9.10
C ASP A 213 -8.78 20.51 -9.30
N GLY A 214 -8.62 21.81 -9.04
CA GLY A 214 -9.72 22.78 -9.16
C GLY A 214 -10.27 22.90 -10.59
N PHE A 215 -9.43 22.73 -11.61
CA PHE A 215 -9.86 22.76 -12.98
C PHE A 215 -10.70 21.53 -13.35
N SER A 216 -10.31 20.35 -12.89
CA SER A 216 -11.08 19.13 -13.15
C SER A 216 -12.38 19.09 -12.38
N SER A 217 -12.36 19.47 -11.09
CA SER A 217 -13.52 19.36 -10.21
C SER A 217 -14.60 20.42 -10.49
N ASP A 218 -14.18 21.67 -10.72
CA ASP A 218 -15.14 22.78 -10.78
C ASP A 218 -14.65 23.95 -11.66
N ARG A 219 -15.29 24.13 -12.80
CA ARG A 219 -15.02 25.19 -13.79
C ARG A 219 -16.16 26.20 -13.82
N ARG A 220 -16.40 26.91 -12.72
CA ARG A 220 -17.49 27.89 -12.62
C ARG A 220 -16.99 29.32 -12.52
N TYR A 221 -17.67 30.22 -13.23
CA TYR A 221 -17.56 31.66 -13.04
C TYR A 221 -18.86 32.38 -13.42
N THR A 222 -18.98 33.61 -12.99
CA THR A 222 -20.12 34.46 -13.29
C THR A 222 -19.61 35.82 -13.74
N LEU A 223 -20.09 36.31 -14.89
CA LEU A 223 -19.77 37.61 -15.44
C LEU A 223 -21.03 38.44 -15.56
N SER A 224 -20.99 39.66 -15.04
CA SER A 224 -22.06 40.65 -15.20
C SER A 224 -21.61 41.72 -16.20
N PRO A 225 -22.15 41.80 -17.41
CA PRO A 225 -21.65 42.69 -18.46
C PRO A 225 -21.93 44.16 -18.21
N LEU A 226 -22.89 44.50 -17.34
CA LEU A 226 -23.19 45.88 -16.93
C LEU A 226 -22.86 46.07 -15.46
N LEU A 227 -21.98 47.03 -15.17
CA LEU A 227 -21.59 47.42 -13.83
C LEU A 227 -22.84 47.65 -12.95
N GLY A 228 -23.04 46.77 -11.96
CA GLY A 228 -24.02 46.93 -10.91
C GLY A 228 -25.47 46.49 -11.26
N THR A 229 -25.77 46.01 -12.45
CA THR A 229 -27.11 45.51 -12.77
C THR A 229 -27.25 44.02 -12.54
N SER A 230 -28.09 43.64 -11.59
CA SER A 230 -28.50 42.26 -11.35
C SER A 230 -29.49 41.72 -12.37
N LEU A 231 -29.65 42.37 -13.53
CA LEU A 231 -30.69 42.06 -14.53
C LEU A 231 -30.22 40.96 -15.52
N VAL A 232 -28.93 40.99 -15.88
CA VAL A 232 -28.35 40.10 -16.89
C VAL A 232 -26.97 39.64 -16.43
N ARG A 233 -26.68 38.36 -16.54
CA ARG A 233 -25.36 37.80 -16.28
C ARG A 233 -25.07 36.55 -17.10
N PHE A 234 -23.80 36.31 -17.37
CA PHE A 234 -23.33 35.06 -17.92
C PHE A 234 -22.92 34.11 -16.80
N GLU A 235 -23.46 32.92 -16.81
CA GLU A 235 -23.09 31.86 -15.88
C GLU A 235 -22.35 30.71 -16.60
N LYS A 236 -21.08 30.55 -16.31
CA LYS A 236 -20.30 29.38 -16.68
C LYS A 236 -20.44 28.33 -15.58
N ARG A 237 -20.76 27.11 -15.99
CA ARG A 237 -20.79 25.93 -15.12
C ARG A 237 -20.12 24.78 -15.83
N GLY A 238 -19.34 24.03 -15.12
CA GLY A 238 -18.66 22.85 -15.64
C GLY A 238 -17.88 22.14 -14.58
N GLY A 239 -17.50 20.93 -14.86
CA GLY A 239 -16.70 20.06 -14.01
C GLY A 239 -16.59 18.69 -14.63
N THR A 240 -15.82 17.83 -14.00
CA THR A 240 -15.62 16.45 -14.41
C THR A 240 -15.75 15.54 -13.21
N GLU A 241 -16.47 14.45 -13.36
CA GLU A 241 -16.69 13.48 -12.28
C GLU A 241 -16.63 12.05 -12.80
N LEU A 242 -16.32 11.13 -11.93
CA LEU A 242 -16.51 9.70 -12.13
C LEU A 242 -17.96 9.38 -11.77
N VAL A 243 -18.83 9.29 -12.78
CA VAL A 243 -20.28 9.20 -12.57
C VAL A 243 -20.68 7.90 -11.90
N ASP A 244 -20.17 6.81 -12.43
CA ASP A 244 -20.16 5.48 -11.82
C ASP A 244 -18.72 4.99 -11.69
N PHE A 245 -18.48 3.72 -11.47
CA PHE A 245 -17.13 3.21 -11.40
C PHE A 245 -16.44 3.03 -12.76
N ASP A 246 -17.19 3.19 -13.84
CA ASP A 246 -16.78 2.76 -15.17
C ASP A 246 -16.77 3.90 -16.20
N ASN A 247 -17.15 5.13 -15.81
CA ASN A 247 -17.24 6.26 -16.72
C ASN A 247 -16.82 7.59 -16.09
N TRP A 248 -15.86 8.26 -16.71
CA TRP A 248 -15.52 9.65 -16.48
C TRP A 248 -16.35 10.54 -17.41
N ARG A 249 -16.95 11.61 -16.87
CA ARG A 249 -17.73 12.56 -17.64
C ARG A 249 -17.44 13.98 -17.24
N GLY A 250 -17.18 14.83 -18.26
CA GLY A 250 -17.00 16.25 -18.14
C GLY A 250 -18.07 17.01 -18.93
N LEU A 251 -18.65 18.05 -18.34
CA LEU A 251 -19.54 18.99 -18.98
C LEU A 251 -19.08 20.41 -18.76
N ASP A 252 -19.24 21.25 -19.80
CA ASP A 252 -18.97 22.68 -19.78
C ASP A 252 -20.09 23.45 -20.42
N THR A 253 -20.68 24.39 -19.71
CA THR A 253 -21.85 25.16 -20.18
C THR A 253 -21.69 26.63 -19.88
N LEU A 254 -22.04 27.50 -20.80
CA LEU A 254 -22.16 28.94 -20.64
C LEU A 254 -23.54 29.39 -21.10
N SER A 255 -24.24 30.09 -20.23
CA SER A 255 -25.58 30.57 -20.54
C SER A 255 -25.78 32.01 -20.10
N LEU A 256 -26.57 32.73 -20.89
CA LEU A 256 -27.08 34.05 -20.53
C LEU A 256 -28.29 33.88 -19.61
N HIS A 257 -28.21 34.47 -18.42
CA HIS A 257 -29.32 34.56 -17.47
C HIS A 257 -29.88 35.98 -17.44
N ALA A 258 -31.19 36.11 -17.44
CA ALA A 258 -31.85 37.38 -17.29
C ALA A 258 -33.10 37.27 -16.40
N ARG A 259 -33.43 38.38 -15.71
CA ARG A 259 -34.71 38.50 -14.99
C ARG A 259 -35.87 38.59 -15.91
N ARG A 260 -37.05 38.15 -15.48
CA ARG A 260 -38.30 38.25 -16.25
C ARG A 260 -38.95 39.62 -16.10
N GLY A 261 -38.55 40.43 -15.13
CA GLY A 261 -39.08 41.79 -14.89
C GLY A 261 -38.02 42.69 -14.23
N ILE A 262 -38.23 43.98 -14.34
CA ILE A 262 -37.25 44.97 -13.88
C ILE A 262 -37.14 45.00 -12.33
N LEU A 263 -38.25 44.82 -11.63
CA LEU A 263 -38.31 44.93 -10.16
C LEU A 263 -38.40 43.59 -9.41
N PHE A 264 -39.03 42.59 -10.00
CA PHE A 264 -39.27 41.30 -9.34
C PHE A 264 -38.97 40.14 -10.29
N GLY A 265 -38.40 39.07 -9.73
CA GLY A 265 -38.17 37.81 -10.45
C GLY A 265 -36.74 37.26 -10.26
N SER A 266 -36.61 35.92 -10.26
CA SER A 266 -35.34 35.23 -10.24
C SER A 266 -34.62 35.30 -11.59
N LEU A 267 -33.28 35.33 -11.55
CA LEU A 267 -32.47 35.16 -12.75
C LEU A 267 -32.61 33.70 -13.22
N ARG A 268 -33.00 33.53 -14.49
CA ARG A 268 -33.12 32.20 -15.11
C ARG A 268 -32.37 32.16 -16.43
N GLU A 269 -31.93 30.97 -16.80
CA GLU A 269 -31.34 30.73 -18.11
C GLU A 269 -32.27 31.14 -19.22
N ARG A 270 -31.81 32.03 -20.09
CA ARG A 270 -32.55 32.49 -21.30
C ARG A 270 -31.99 31.82 -22.55
N THR A 271 -30.70 31.94 -22.75
CA THR A 271 -30.05 31.51 -23.97
C THR A 271 -28.78 30.73 -23.65
N PRO A 272 -28.66 29.49 -24.08
CA PRO A 272 -27.37 28.79 -24.12
C PRO A 272 -26.44 29.54 -25.07
N VAL A 273 -25.21 29.83 -24.60
CA VAL A 273 -24.18 30.56 -25.38
C VAL A 273 -23.16 29.59 -25.93
N ALA A 274 -22.65 28.73 -25.05
CA ALA A 274 -21.72 27.70 -25.45
C ALA A 274 -21.88 26.44 -24.55
N TRP A 275 -21.54 25.30 -25.11
CA TRP A 275 -21.62 24.03 -24.42
C TRP A 275 -20.61 23.03 -24.98
N GLY A 276 -20.15 22.16 -24.16
CA GLY A 276 -19.23 21.07 -24.50
C GLY A 276 -19.38 19.92 -23.52
N GLY A 277 -19.04 18.73 -23.97
CA GLY A 277 -19.03 17.53 -23.16
C GLY A 277 -18.07 16.51 -23.70
N ALA A 278 -17.47 15.77 -22.79
CA ALA A 278 -16.62 14.62 -23.08
C ALA A 278 -16.93 13.49 -22.10
N GLU A 279 -16.81 12.27 -22.58
CA GLU A 279 -17.03 11.05 -21.81
C GLU A 279 -15.95 10.03 -22.16
N SER A 280 -15.46 9.32 -21.16
CA SER A 280 -14.53 8.20 -21.33
C SER A 280 -15.04 7.04 -20.49
N GLY A 281 -15.30 5.89 -21.13
CA GLY A 281 -15.82 4.70 -20.48
C GLY A 281 -16.37 3.66 -21.44
N GLN A 282 -16.64 2.46 -20.91
CA GLN A 282 -17.11 1.31 -21.69
C GLN A 282 -18.59 1.41 -22.07
N ALA A 283 -19.41 1.94 -21.18
CA ALA A 283 -20.83 2.12 -21.40
C ALA A 283 -21.19 3.58 -21.71
N SER A 284 -22.23 3.79 -22.51
CA SER A 284 -22.76 5.13 -22.68
C SER A 284 -23.67 5.48 -21.52
N LEU A 285 -23.37 6.56 -20.83
CA LEU A 285 -24.28 7.11 -19.83
C LEU A 285 -25.52 7.71 -20.53
N SER A 286 -26.69 7.32 -20.07
CA SER A 286 -27.94 7.80 -20.66
C SER A 286 -28.14 9.30 -20.42
N ARG A 287 -27.69 9.83 -19.32
CA ARG A 287 -27.56 11.26 -18.98
C ARG A 287 -26.63 11.39 -17.78
N GLY A 288 -25.55 12.14 -17.93
CA GLY A 288 -24.64 12.39 -16.83
C GLY A 288 -25.12 13.54 -15.98
N GLU A 289 -25.04 13.37 -14.70
CA GLU A 289 -25.45 14.37 -13.73
C GLU A 289 -24.24 15.20 -13.32
N HIS A 290 -24.02 16.34 -14.00
CA HIS A 290 -23.29 17.45 -13.41
C HIS A 290 -24.31 18.33 -12.67
N GLY A 291 -24.57 17.99 -11.40
CA GLY A 291 -25.67 18.55 -10.63
C GLY A 291 -25.78 20.08 -10.66
N ASP A 292 -24.65 20.81 -10.55
CA ASP A 292 -24.68 22.29 -10.60
C ASP A 292 -24.89 22.82 -12.03
N SER A 293 -24.36 22.17 -13.05
CA SER A 293 -24.59 22.56 -14.46
C SER A 293 -26.04 22.40 -14.84
N TYR A 294 -26.67 21.26 -14.56
CA TYR A 294 -28.08 21.04 -14.82
C TYR A 294 -29.02 21.95 -14.00
N ARG A 295 -28.61 22.23 -12.76
CA ARG A 295 -29.39 23.12 -11.90
C ARG A 295 -29.37 24.55 -12.36
N ARG A 296 -28.27 25.05 -12.88
CA ARG A 296 -28.08 26.46 -13.26
C ARG A 296 -28.30 26.68 -14.75
N ASN A 297 -27.76 25.85 -15.63
CA ASN A 297 -27.79 25.95 -17.07
C ASN A 297 -28.52 24.74 -17.73
N PRO A 298 -29.80 24.47 -17.40
CA PRO A 298 -30.47 23.24 -17.81
C PRO A 298 -30.61 23.07 -19.31
N ARG A 299 -30.73 24.16 -20.10
CA ARG A 299 -30.80 24.10 -21.55
C ARG A 299 -29.43 23.81 -22.17
N ALA A 300 -28.41 24.54 -21.75
CA ALA A 300 -27.04 24.31 -22.20
C ALA A 300 -26.55 22.91 -21.82
N SER A 301 -26.91 22.40 -20.64
CA SER A 301 -26.54 21.04 -20.20
C SER A 301 -27.17 19.98 -21.10
N ARG A 302 -28.43 20.10 -21.47
CA ARG A 302 -29.05 19.19 -22.45
C ARG A 302 -28.40 19.22 -23.83
N LEU A 303 -27.92 20.39 -24.27
CA LEU A 303 -27.17 20.53 -25.51
C LEU A 303 -25.75 19.92 -25.38
N ALA A 304 -25.09 20.10 -24.23
CA ALA A 304 -23.84 19.48 -23.95
C ALA A 304 -23.92 17.94 -23.95
N ASP A 305 -24.95 17.38 -23.34
CA ASP A 305 -25.22 15.93 -23.35
C ASP A 305 -25.36 15.34 -24.75
N ARG A 306 -26.12 16.03 -25.60
CA ARG A 306 -26.29 15.61 -27.00
C ARG A 306 -25.02 15.70 -27.84
N ALA A 307 -24.09 16.55 -27.38
CA ALA A 307 -22.84 16.85 -28.07
C ALA A 307 -21.62 16.22 -27.43
N VAL A 308 -21.80 15.30 -26.47
CA VAL A 308 -20.73 14.58 -25.79
C VAL A 308 -19.88 13.81 -26.79
N ARG A 309 -18.58 14.05 -26.74
CA ARG A 309 -17.57 13.27 -27.47
C ARG A 309 -17.13 12.10 -26.62
N ARG A 310 -17.39 10.90 -27.08
CA ARG A 310 -17.12 9.66 -26.32
C ARG A 310 -15.77 9.05 -26.69
N SER A 311 -15.15 8.44 -25.70
CA SER A 311 -13.99 7.57 -25.83
C SER A 311 -14.27 6.28 -25.07
N ALA A 312 -13.94 5.13 -25.65
CA ALA A 312 -14.03 3.82 -25.00
C ALA A 312 -12.69 3.43 -24.31
N GLY A 313 -11.76 4.37 -24.18
CA GLY A 313 -10.41 4.08 -23.68
C GLY A 313 -10.34 3.82 -22.18
N TYR A 314 -11.30 4.26 -21.39
CA TYR A 314 -11.33 4.03 -19.96
C TYR A 314 -11.96 2.67 -19.64
N LEU A 315 -11.23 1.81 -18.94
CA LEU A 315 -11.63 0.45 -18.58
C LEU A 315 -12.39 0.36 -17.24
N GLY A 316 -12.65 1.50 -16.62
CA GLY A 316 -13.24 1.58 -15.29
C GLY A 316 -12.19 1.80 -14.19
N LEU A 317 -12.67 2.11 -13.00
CA LEU A 317 -11.83 2.30 -11.82
C LEU A 317 -11.23 0.96 -11.38
N PRO A 318 -9.89 0.76 -11.47
CA PRO A 318 -9.26 -0.49 -11.08
C PRO A 318 -9.41 -0.70 -9.57
N SER A 319 -9.59 -1.94 -9.15
CA SER A 319 -9.57 -2.27 -7.72
C SER A 319 -8.13 -2.22 -7.18
N LEU A 320 -7.95 -1.79 -5.95
CA LEU A 320 -6.67 -1.70 -5.27
C LEU A 320 -6.74 -2.37 -3.89
N TYR A 321 -5.58 -2.65 -3.26
CA TYR A 321 -5.53 -3.12 -1.89
C TYR A 321 -5.61 -1.96 -0.90
N ASP A 322 -6.39 -2.16 0.16
CA ASP A 322 -6.39 -1.29 1.35
C ASP A 322 -6.55 -2.13 2.61
N LEU A 323 -6.32 -1.53 3.76
CA LEU A 323 -6.52 -2.22 5.04
C LEU A 323 -7.96 -2.75 5.15
N SER A 324 -8.10 -3.98 5.62
CA SER A 324 -9.43 -4.56 5.88
C SER A 324 -10.21 -3.73 6.90
N ALA A 325 -11.53 -3.86 6.94
CA ALA A 325 -12.36 -3.10 7.87
C ALA A 325 -11.94 -3.31 9.33
N ALA A 326 -11.64 -4.57 9.70
CA ALA A 326 -11.16 -4.92 11.04
C ALA A 326 -9.82 -4.24 11.39
N GLN A 327 -8.92 -4.11 10.41
CA GLN A 327 -7.62 -3.48 10.61
C GLN A 327 -7.69 -1.96 10.70
N ARG A 328 -8.73 -1.34 10.16
CA ARG A 328 -8.98 0.10 10.34
C ARG A 328 -9.44 0.45 11.75
N GLU A 329 -10.15 -0.46 12.42
CA GLU A 329 -10.64 -0.28 13.77
C GLU A 329 -9.63 -0.71 14.83
N ARG A 330 -8.97 -1.85 14.60
CA ARG A 330 -8.01 -2.44 15.54
C ARG A 330 -6.73 -2.76 14.80
N PHE A 331 -5.90 -1.73 14.61
CA PHE A 331 -4.67 -1.88 13.86
C PHE A 331 -3.71 -2.86 14.53
N ALA A 332 -3.55 -4.02 13.91
CA ALA A 332 -2.62 -5.06 14.35
C ALA A 332 -1.97 -5.72 13.12
N PRO A 333 -0.79 -5.26 12.69
CA PRO A 333 -0.08 -5.88 11.58
C PRO A 333 0.33 -7.32 11.95
N PRO A 334 0.29 -8.27 10.98
CA PRO A 334 0.67 -9.64 11.21
C PRO A 334 2.09 -9.73 11.76
N ARG A 335 2.26 -10.50 12.84
CA ARG A 335 3.54 -10.72 13.52
C ARG A 335 4.19 -12.00 12.99
N ILE A 336 5.43 -11.88 12.58
CA ILE A 336 6.24 -13.03 12.13
C ILE A 336 6.90 -13.63 13.35
N LEU A 337 6.56 -14.89 13.63
CA LEU A 337 7.10 -15.66 14.73
C LEU A 337 8.01 -16.74 14.16
N VAL A 338 9.23 -16.80 14.68
CA VAL A 338 10.25 -17.77 14.26
C VAL A 338 10.70 -18.54 15.47
N ARG A 339 10.64 -19.87 15.41
CA ARG A 339 11.26 -20.77 16.39
C ARG A 339 12.16 -21.74 15.66
N VAL A 340 13.44 -21.66 16.00
CA VAL A 340 14.51 -22.40 15.34
C VAL A 340 15.03 -23.49 16.27
N THR A 341 15.30 -24.65 15.71
CA THR A 341 15.97 -25.76 16.42
C THR A 341 17.29 -26.10 15.74
N LEU A 342 18.28 -26.49 16.56
CA LEU A 342 19.56 -26.99 16.08
C LEU A 342 19.48 -28.50 15.90
N ASP A 343 19.75 -28.99 14.69
CA ASP A 343 19.92 -30.40 14.42
C ASP A 343 21.37 -30.80 14.69
N ASP A 344 21.63 -31.36 15.88
CA ASP A 344 22.96 -31.77 16.36
C ASP A 344 23.21 -33.27 16.18
N SER A 345 22.47 -33.93 15.31
CA SER A 345 22.59 -35.39 15.08
C SER A 345 24.02 -35.82 14.67
N ALA A 346 24.67 -35.01 13.81
CA ALA A 346 26.02 -35.29 13.31
C ALA A 346 27.08 -35.17 14.42
N ARG A 347 26.96 -34.20 15.36
CA ARG A 347 27.89 -33.99 16.45
C ARG A 347 27.81 -35.09 17.52
N ARG A 348 26.61 -35.65 17.71
CA ARG A 348 26.40 -36.79 18.62
C ARG A 348 27.00 -38.06 18.10
N GLY A 349 26.94 -38.33 16.80
CA GLY A 349 27.60 -39.46 16.19
C GLY A 349 29.11 -39.41 16.38
N ALA A 350 29.75 -38.27 16.23
CA ALA A 350 31.19 -38.09 16.43
C ALA A 350 31.59 -38.24 17.89
N LYS A 351 30.82 -37.69 18.86
CA LYS A 351 31.10 -37.86 20.31
C LYS A 351 30.92 -39.33 20.75
N ALA A 352 29.92 -40.02 20.23
CA ALA A 352 29.69 -41.45 20.50
C ALA A 352 30.83 -42.34 19.96
N LEU A 353 31.36 -42.01 18.77
CA LEU A 353 32.45 -42.74 18.14
C LEU A 353 33.79 -42.59 18.89
N LEU A 354 33.98 -41.45 19.58
CA LEU A 354 35.18 -41.15 20.34
C LEU A 354 35.13 -41.63 21.82
N GLY A 355 34.07 -42.33 22.23
CA GLY A 355 33.93 -42.98 23.52
C GLY A 355 33.83 -42.02 24.73
N PHE A 356 33.59 -40.73 24.50
CA PHE A 356 33.40 -39.79 25.59
C PHE A 356 31.95 -39.91 26.09
N ALA A 357 31.79 -40.54 27.27
CA ALA A 357 30.53 -40.55 27.98
C ALA A 357 30.06 -39.10 28.23
N SER A 358 28.82 -38.81 27.90
CA SER A 358 28.20 -37.52 28.15
C SER A 358 28.23 -37.20 29.65
N VAL A 359 29.08 -36.27 30.09
CA VAL A 359 28.95 -35.65 31.40
C VAL A 359 27.65 -34.84 31.35
N PRO A 360 26.74 -35.01 32.34
CA PRO A 360 25.50 -34.20 32.37
C PRO A 360 25.85 -32.74 32.49
N THR A 361 25.59 -31.97 31.48
CA THR A 361 25.73 -30.51 31.53
C THR A 361 24.66 -29.92 32.45
N LEU A 362 25.08 -29.23 33.50
CA LEU A 362 24.24 -28.51 34.47
C LEU A 362 23.60 -27.22 33.87
N ALA A 363 23.68 -26.99 32.56
CA ALA A 363 23.01 -25.90 31.88
C ALA A 363 21.52 -26.22 31.76
N GLY A 364 20.73 -25.71 32.69
CA GLY A 364 19.31 -25.95 32.84
C GLY A 364 18.51 -25.52 31.60
N SER A 365 18.12 -26.49 30.83
CA SER A 365 17.00 -26.65 29.94
C SER A 365 17.13 -27.92 29.08
N GLU A 366 17.84 -28.95 29.56
CA GLU A 366 17.81 -30.27 28.95
C GLU A 366 16.52 -30.97 29.35
N GLN A 367 15.53 -30.90 28.50
CA GLN A 367 14.34 -31.70 28.64
C GLN A 367 14.59 -33.08 28.03
N ARG A 368 14.85 -34.04 28.89
CA ARG A 368 14.85 -35.46 28.54
C ARG A 368 13.41 -35.96 28.56
N LEU A 369 12.72 -35.83 27.44
CA LEU A 369 11.60 -36.73 27.14
C LEU A 369 12.21 -38.08 26.74
N GLU A 370 11.74 -39.18 27.31
CA GLU A 370 12.23 -40.52 26.99
C GLU A 370 12.29 -40.73 25.49
N GLY A 371 13.48 -40.89 24.92
CA GLY A 371 13.72 -41.16 23.52
C GLY A 371 14.10 -39.99 22.61
N SER A 372 13.98 -38.73 23.03
CA SER A 372 14.36 -37.58 22.19
C SER A 372 15.65 -36.92 22.67
N ALA A 373 16.52 -36.56 21.75
CA ALA A 373 17.73 -35.81 22.02
C ALA A 373 17.41 -34.37 22.45
N PRO A 374 18.26 -33.77 23.32
CA PRO A 374 18.09 -32.35 23.70
C PRO A 374 18.14 -31.48 22.46
N ARG A 375 17.08 -30.74 22.20
CA ARG A 375 16.98 -29.78 21.09
C ARG A 375 17.22 -28.38 21.64
N TRP A 376 18.26 -27.76 21.14
CA TRP A 376 18.47 -26.33 21.40
C TRP A 376 17.51 -25.57 20.53
N PHE A 377 16.85 -24.58 21.08
CA PHE A 377 15.94 -23.71 20.34
C PHE A 377 16.21 -22.25 20.64
N ALA A 378 15.86 -21.38 19.71
CA ALA A 378 15.76 -19.95 19.87
C ALA A 378 14.46 -19.45 19.24
N GLU A 379 13.93 -18.38 19.80
CA GLU A 379 12.69 -17.76 19.38
C GLU A 379 12.91 -16.29 19.08
N SER A 380 12.28 -15.81 18.03
CA SER A 380 12.26 -14.39 17.66
C SER A 380 10.92 -13.99 17.10
N ALA A 381 10.58 -12.71 17.22
CA ALA A 381 9.41 -12.13 16.64
C ALA A 381 9.75 -10.81 15.93
N ALA A 382 9.09 -10.57 14.80
CA ALA A 382 9.19 -9.30 14.10
C ALA A 382 7.80 -8.84 13.66
N THR A 383 7.65 -7.54 13.46
CA THR A 383 6.42 -6.91 12.98
C THR A 383 6.74 -5.74 12.06
N THR A 384 5.72 -5.21 11.41
CA THR A 384 5.84 -4.06 10.52
C THR A 384 4.95 -2.91 11.00
N PRO A 385 5.38 -2.14 12.01
CA PRO A 385 4.65 -0.96 12.43
C PRO A 385 4.58 0.10 11.31
N PHE A 386 3.53 0.90 11.37
CA PHE A 386 3.38 2.08 10.55
C PHE A 386 3.97 3.28 11.29
N GLU A 387 5.14 3.74 10.85
CA GLU A 387 5.90 4.80 11.53
C GLU A 387 6.40 5.83 10.53
N ARG A 388 5.85 7.04 10.61
CA ARG A 388 6.31 8.15 9.78
C ARG A 388 7.70 8.63 10.24
N PRO A 389 8.68 8.81 9.32
CA PRO A 389 10.04 9.23 9.69
C PRO A 389 10.13 10.59 10.36
N HIS A 390 9.26 11.52 9.96
CA HIS A 390 9.19 12.87 10.47
C HIS A 390 7.77 13.23 10.87
N PRO A 391 7.57 13.93 11.99
CA PRO A 391 6.25 14.43 12.41
C PRO A 391 5.64 15.30 11.30
N ARG A 392 4.32 15.35 11.24
CA ARG A 392 3.61 16.28 10.36
C ARG A 392 3.78 17.71 10.86
N SER A 393 3.86 18.65 9.93
CA SER A 393 3.96 20.09 10.26
C SER A 393 2.72 20.64 10.97
N ASP A 394 1.56 19.99 10.78
CA ASP A 394 0.29 20.34 11.43
C ASP A 394 0.09 19.66 12.79
N GLY A 395 1.06 18.87 13.28
CA GLY A 395 0.97 18.15 14.54
C GLY A 395 -0.03 16.98 14.56
N ALA A 396 -0.74 16.72 13.47
CA ALA A 396 -1.71 15.63 13.39
C ALA A 396 -1.01 14.27 13.29
N GLN A 397 -1.57 13.26 13.95
CA GLN A 397 -1.12 11.89 13.83
C GLN A 397 -1.63 11.27 12.53
N GLU A 398 -0.73 10.70 11.74
CA GLU A 398 -1.11 9.96 10.54
C GLU A 398 -1.57 8.55 10.90
N LEU A 399 -2.76 8.20 10.47
CA LEU A 399 -3.32 6.87 10.69
C LEU A 399 -2.70 5.85 9.72
N PRO A 400 -2.55 4.58 10.13
CA PRO A 400 -2.09 3.51 9.26
C PRO A 400 -2.94 3.39 7.99
N SER A 401 -2.27 3.29 6.83
CA SER A 401 -2.92 3.32 5.54
C SER A 401 -2.05 2.68 4.47
N LEU A 402 -2.65 2.05 3.49
CA LEU A 402 -1.97 1.60 2.27
C LEU A 402 -1.90 2.70 1.20
N PHE A 403 -2.01 3.97 1.60
CA PHE A 403 -1.70 5.14 0.77
C PHE A 403 -0.44 5.89 1.24
N SER A 404 0.18 5.47 2.34
CA SER A 404 1.39 6.09 2.88
C SER A 404 2.48 5.05 3.12
N PRO A 405 3.68 5.20 2.48
CA PRO A 405 4.73 4.19 2.49
C PRO A 405 5.63 4.32 3.74
N PHE A 406 5.04 4.19 4.92
CA PHE A 406 5.73 4.34 6.21
C PHE A 406 5.79 3.03 7.01
N TRP A 407 5.74 1.91 6.32
CA TRP A 407 5.86 0.57 6.90
C TRP A 407 7.33 0.22 7.10
N ARG A 408 7.69 -0.20 8.32
CA ARG A 408 9.07 -0.53 8.70
C ARG A 408 9.15 -1.88 9.39
N ALA A 409 10.18 -2.65 9.09
CA ALA A 409 10.45 -3.88 9.82
C ALA A 409 11.07 -3.58 11.19
N ARG A 410 10.63 -4.31 12.22
CA ARG A 410 11.15 -4.18 13.58
C ARG A 410 11.08 -5.50 14.32
N LEU A 411 12.17 -5.85 15.00
CA LEU A 411 12.15 -6.93 15.99
C LEU A 411 11.33 -6.50 17.21
N VAL A 412 10.60 -7.42 17.77
CA VAL A 412 9.77 -7.21 18.97
C VAL A 412 9.87 -8.42 19.89
N ASN A 413 9.62 -8.20 21.17
CA ASN A 413 9.58 -9.30 22.12
C ASN A 413 8.37 -10.21 21.86
N LEU A 414 8.57 -11.51 22.02
CA LEU A 414 7.46 -12.46 22.04
C LEU A 414 6.60 -12.22 23.30
N THR A 415 5.29 -12.31 23.09
CA THR A 415 4.35 -12.34 24.21
C THR A 415 4.35 -13.73 24.87
N SER A 416 3.90 -13.82 26.11
CA SER A 416 3.76 -15.12 26.80
C SER A 416 2.87 -16.08 26.03
N ASP A 417 1.76 -15.60 25.46
CA ASP A 417 0.84 -16.41 24.67
C ASP A 417 1.48 -16.95 23.37
N GLU A 418 2.32 -16.15 22.71
CA GLU A 418 3.04 -16.59 21.51
C GLU A 418 4.07 -17.69 21.85
N ARG A 419 4.80 -17.53 22.95
CA ARG A 419 5.75 -18.56 23.43
C ARG A 419 5.02 -19.86 23.78
N ILE A 420 3.89 -19.77 24.51
CA ILE A 420 3.06 -20.94 24.85
C ILE A 420 2.57 -21.66 23.59
N ARG A 421 2.08 -20.94 22.58
CA ARG A 421 1.63 -21.53 21.32
C ARG A 421 2.76 -22.27 20.61
N LEU A 422 3.92 -21.65 20.46
CA LEU A 422 5.09 -22.25 19.82
C LEU A 422 5.54 -23.51 20.57
N ALA A 423 5.60 -23.45 21.89
CA ALA A 423 6.00 -24.56 22.75
C ALA A 423 4.99 -25.72 22.71
N THR A 424 3.71 -25.44 22.75
CA THR A 424 2.64 -26.47 22.76
C THR A 424 2.64 -27.26 21.45
N ILE A 425 2.83 -26.61 20.30
CA ILE A 425 2.88 -27.27 18.99
C ILE A 425 4.11 -28.18 18.89
N ASP A 426 5.23 -27.79 19.50
CA ASP A 426 6.45 -28.59 19.53
C ASP A 426 6.40 -29.74 20.55
N GLY A 427 5.31 -29.87 21.33
CA GLY A 427 5.19 -30.84 22.40
C GLY A 427 6.07 -30.52 23.62
N ALA A 428 6.52 -29.26 23.76
CA ALA A 428 7.31 -28.82 24.90
C ALA A 428 6.41 -28.56 26.13
N PRO A 429 6.84 -28.89 27.36
CA PRO A 429 6.06 -28.61 28.54
C PRO A 429 5.93 -27.11 28.78
N LEU A 430 4.74 -26.69 29.19
CA LEU A 430 4.30 -25.30 29.33
C LEU A 430 5.19 -24.45 30.27
N TRP A 431 5.86 -25.06 31.26
CA TRP A 431 6.71 -24.32 32.17
C TRP A 431 7.99 -23.73 31.51
N LEU A 432 8.43 -24.29 30.36
CA LEU A 432 9.51 -23.73 29.55
C LEU A 432 9.12 -22.45 28.81
N ALA A 433 7.84 -22.29 28.49
CA ALA A 433 7.33 -21.13 27.79
C ALA A 433 7.16 -19.89 28.69
N VAL A 434 7.13 -20.10 30.01
CA VAL A 434 6.85 -19.06 31.02
C VAL A 434 8.15 -18.57 31.72
N ALA A 435 9.29 -19.23 31.52
CA ALA A 435 10.54 -18.76 32.07
C ALA A 435 10.98 -17.44 31.41
N PRO A 436 11.37 -16.42 32.20
CA PRO A 436 11.75 -15.10 31.73
C PRO A 436 12.99 -15.08 30.82
#